data_7065bee88a73e7549954592b6ebeb5c5
#
_entry.id   7065bee88a73e7549954592b6ebeb5c5
#
_cell.length_a   1.000
_cell.length_b   1.000
_cell.length_c   1.000
_cell.angle_alpha   90.00
_cell.angle_beta   90.00
_cell.angle_gamma   90.00
#
_symmetry.space_group_name_H-M   'P 1'
#
loop_
_entity.id
_entity.type
_entity.pdbx_description
1 polymer ?
#
loop_
_entity_poly.entity_id
_entity_poly.type
_entity_poly.pdbx_seq_one_letter_code
_entity_poly.pdbx_strand_id
1 'polypeptide(L)'
;MLYIVTSFRARALARDWDHHVWLLERTLDSMLAQTDSDFRVVVVCHEIPAVQQRGHSKIKFLPVSFPPPERNNDDMCADKVLKLSAGIEWAIEAGCDYVMFTDADDLVKP
;
A
#
# COMPACT_ATOMS: atom_id res chain seq x y z
N MET A 1 1.43 -14.99 10.69
CA MET A 1 1.82 -14.19 9.51
C MET A 1 1.29 -12.78 9.66
N LEU A 2 2.17 -11.79 9.64
CA LEU A 2 1.81 -10.37 9.68
C LEU A 2 1.55 -9.88 8.26
N TYR A 3 0.44 -9.16 8.06
CA TYR A 3 0.16 -8.45 6.81
C TYR A 3 0.26 -6.95 7.06
N ILE A 4 1.10 -6.28 6.28
CA ILE A 4 1.27 -4.84 6.34
C ILE A 4 0.46 -4.26 5.18
N VAL A 5 -0.57 -3.47 5.51
CA VAL A 5 -1.46 -2.88 4.51
C VAL A 5 -1.12 -1.40 4.38
N THR A 6 -0.85 -0.97 3.15
CA THR A 6 -0.60 0.44 2.85
C THR A 6 -1.49 0.88 1.70
N SER A 7 -1.99 2.11 1.77
CA SER A 7 -2.76 2.72 0.69
C SER A 7 -1.84 3.61 -0.15
N PHE A 8 -1.96 3.54 -1.48
CA PHE A 8 -1.18 4.37 -2.39
C PHE A 8 -2.10 5.35 -3.11
N ARG A 9 -1.64 6.59 -3.24
CA ARG A 9 -2.42 7.68 -3.82
C ARG A 9 -2.74 7.42 -5.29
N ALA A 10 -3.95 7.78 -5.72
CA ALA A 10 -4.32 7.74 -7.13
C ALA A 10 -3.45 8.70 -7.94
N ARG A 11 -3.04 8.29 -9.14
CA ARG A 11 -2.18 9.09 -10.01
C ARG A 11 -2.77 10.47 -10.29
N ALA A 12 -4.09 10.55 -10.49
CA ALA A 12 -4.78 11.80 -10.77
C ALA A 12 -4.65 12.85 -9.65
N LEU A 13 -4.34 12.42 -8.42
CA LEU A 13 -4.20 13.30 -7.26
C LEU A 13 -2.74 13.57 -6.90
N ALA A 14 -1.79 12.90 -7.53
CA ALA A 14 -0.38 13.07 -7.26
C ALA A 14 0.14 14.31 -8.00
N ARG A 15 0.79 15.22 -7.28
CA ARG A 15 1.43 16.38 -7.89
C ARG A 15 2.64 15.95 -8.72
N ASP A 16 3.37 14.98 -8.20
CA ASP A 16 4.55 14.40 -8.85
C ASP A 16 4.47 12.90 -8.67
N TRP A 17 3.90 12.22 -9.67
CA TRP A 17 3.70 10.78 -9.64
C TRP A 17 5.02 10.02 -9.47
N ASP A 18 6.05 10.43 -10.21
CA ASP A 18 7.34 9.77 -10.15
C ASP A 18 7.98 9.85 -8.76
N HIS A 19 7.82 11.00 -8.09
CA HIS A 19 8.30 11.16 -6.72
C HIS A 19 7.53 10.25 -5.75
N HIS A 20 6.21 10.15 -5.89
CA HIS A 20 5.40 9.25 -5.07
C HIS A 20 5.76 7.79 -5.30
N VAL A 21 6.02 7.41 -6.54
CA VAL A 21 6.49 6.06 -6.89
C VAL A 21 7.85 5.79 -6.23
N TRP A 22 8.76 6.77 -6.29
CA TRP A 22 10.08 6.66 -5.66
C TRP A 22 9.96 6.47 -4.14
N LEU A 23 9.10 7.24 -3.49
CA LEU A 23 8.85 7.10 -2.05
C LEU A 23 8.30 5.71 -1.73
N LEU A 24 7.37 5.20 -2.52
CA LEU A 24 6.83 3.87 -2.34
C LEU A 24 7.91 2.81 -2.47
N GLU A 25 8.78 2.90 -3.50
CA GLU A 25 9.87 1.96 -3.68
C GLU A 25 10.79 1.93 -2.48
N ARG A 26 11.13 3.10 -1.92
CA ARG A 26 11.96 3.17 -0.73
C ARG A 26 11.27 2.59 0.50
N THR A 27 9.98 2.81 0.65
CA THR A 27 9.19 2.24 1.74
C THR A 27 9.14 0.72 1.62
N LEU A 28 8.92 0.20 0.42
CA LEU A 28 8.90 -1.25 0.19
C LEU A 28 10.27 -1.88 0.44
N ASP A 29 11.35 -1.23 0.02
CA ASP A 29 12.71 -1.70 0.31
C ASP A 29 12.96 -1.76 1.81
N SER A 30 12.51 -0.73 2.55
CA SER A 30 12.61 -0.70 4.00
C SER A 30 11.86 -1.86 4.65
N MET A 31 10.66 -2.18 4.16
CA MET A 31 9.88 -3.32 4.66
C MET A 31 10.57 -4.65 4.35
N LEU A 32 11.11 -4.80 3.13
CA LEU A 32 11.79 -6.03 2.74
C LEU A 32 13.11 -6.24 3.47
N ALA A 33 13.70 -5.19 4.01
CA ALA A 33 14.94 -5.26 4.80
C ALA A 33 14.71 -5.69 6.25
N GLN A 34 13.47 -5.96 6.66
CA GLN A 34 13.17 -6.44 8.00
C GLN A 34 13.89 -7.77 8.28
N THR A 35 14.35 -7.93 9.52
CA THR A 35 15.01 -9.17 9.94
C THR A 35 14.04 -10.33 10.04
N ASP A 36 12.80 -10.07 10.40
CA ASP A 36 11.75 -11.08 10.42
C ASP A 36 11.14 -11.19 9.02
N SER A 37 11.18 -12.39 8.45
CA SER A 37 10.67 -12.65 7.10
C SER A 37 9.21 -13.14 7.08
N ASP A 38 8.59 -13.32 8.25
CA ASP A 38 7.21 -13.82 8.35
C ASP A 38 6.18 -12.70 8.20
N PHE A 39 6.24 -12.02 7.06
CA PHE A 39 5.30 -10.95 6.74
C PHE A 39 4.98 -10.91 5.25
N ARG A 40 3.88 -10.25 4.93
CA ARG A 40 3.48 -9.91 3.57
C ARG A 40 3.03 -8.46 3.52
N VAL A 41 3.17 -7.83 2.38
CA VAL A 41 2.78 -6.43 2.17
C VAL A 41 1.66 -6.37 1.13
N VAL A 42 0.60 -5.62 1.43
CA VAL A 42 -0.50 -5.36 0.50
C VAL A 42 -0.53 -3.86 0.20
N VAL A 43 -0.27 -3.51 -1.05
CA VAL A 43 -0.35 -2.13 -1.52
C VAL A 43 -1.69 -1.96 -2.23
N VAL A 44 -2.59 -1.18 -1.64
CA VAL A 44 -3.92 -0.92 -2.21
C VAL A 44 -3.87 0.38 -3.00
N CYS A 45 -4.23 0.31 -4.28
CA CYS A 45 -4.03 1.42 -5.22
C CYS A 45 -5.14 1.45 -6.27
N HIS A 46 -5.31 2.59 -6.93
CA HIS A 46 -6.20 2.69 -8.10
C HIS A 46 -5.50 2.14 -9.35
N GLU A 47 -4.24 2.51 -9.55
CA GLU A 47 -3.38 1.96 -10.59
C GLU A 47 -2.11 1.37 -9.98
N ILE A 48 -1.65 0.26 -10.53
CA ILE A 48 -0.43 -0.40 -10.06
C ILE A 48 0.77 0.40 -10.58
N PRO A 49 1.62 0.95 -9.70
CA PRO A 49 2.78 1.73 -10.14
C PRO A 49 3.87 0.83 -10.73
N ALA A 50 4.70 1.41 -11.60
CA ALA A 50 5.83 0.71 -12.20
C ALA A 50 7.03 0.73 -11.23
N VAL A 51 6.98 -0.11 -10.21
CA VAL A 51 8.04 -0.23 -9.20
C VAL A 51 8.82 -1.53 -9.40
N GLN A 52 10.07 -1.55 -8.92
CA GLN A 52 10.94 -2.71 -9.02
C GLN A 52 10.39 -3.92 -8.25
N GLN A 53 9.64 -3.68 -7.17
CA GLN A 53 9.07 -4.72 -6.32
C GLN A 53 7.81 -5.35 -6.92
N ARG A 54 7.34 -4.86 -8.05
CA ARG A 54 6.19 -5.46 -8.73
C ARG A 54 6.51 -6.90 -9.11
N GLY A 55 5.67 -7.82 -8.64
CA GLY A 55 5.90 -9.24 -8.84
C GLY A 55 6.74 -9.91 -7.74
N HIS A 56 7.19 -9.17 -6.72
CA HIS A 56 7.87 -9.76 -5.57
C HIS A 56 6.91 -10.66 -4.79
N SER A 57 7.39 -11.84 -4.37
CA SER A 57 6.55 -12.85 -3.73
C SER A 57 5.91 -12.39 -2.41
N LYS A 58 6.51 -11.44 -1.72
CA LYS A 58 6.01 -10.92 -0.45
C LYS A 58 5.09 -9.71 -0.61
N ILE A 59 4.96 -9.17 -1.82
CA ILE A 59 4.21 -7.93 -2.06
C ILE A 59 3.06 -8.21 -3.01
N LYS A 60 1.85 -7.88 -2.55
CA LYS A 60 0.63 -7.93 -3.36
C LYS A 60 0.18 -6.51 -3.67
N PHE A 61 0.04 -6.20 -4.96
CA PHE A 61 -0.61 -4.96 -5.40
C PHE A 61 -2.07 -5.25 -5.63
N LEU A 62 -2.94 -4.58 -4.86
CA LEU A 62 -4.38 -4.80 -4.90
C LEU A 62 -5.06 -3.57 -5.52
N PRO A 63 -5.38 -3.61 -6.82
CA PRO A 63 -6.08 -2.48 -7.44
C PRO A 63 -7.54 -2.44 -6.98
N VAL A 64 -8.07 -1.23 -6.82
CA VAL A 64 -9.46 -1.00 -6.47
C VAL A 64 -10.19 -0.35 -7.64
N SER A 65 -11.50 -0.62 -7.74
CA SER A 65 -12.33 -0.18 -8.87
C SER A 65 -13.22 1.01 -8.56
N PHE A 66 -13.34 1.43 -7.29
CA PHE A 66 -14.14 2.62 -6.97
C PHE A 66 -13.45 3.90 -7.50
N PRO A 67 -14.21 4.98 -7.76
CA PRO A 67 -13.64 6.20 -8.32
C PRO A 67 -12.59 6.83 -7.42
N PRO A 68 -11.55 7.49 -7.98
CA PRO A 68 -10.62 8.29 -7.18
C PRO A 68 -11.36 9.42 -6.46
N PRO A 69 -10.85 9.88 -5.29
CA PRO A 69 -11.48 10.94 -4.53
C PRO A 69 -11.32 12.31 -5.20
N GLU A 70 -12.17 13.25 -4.84
CA GLU A 70 -11.97 14.66 -5.16
C GLU A 70 -10.79 15.22 -4.36
N ARG A 71 -10.23 16.34 -4.81
CA ARG A 71 -9.11 17.00 -4.12
C ARG A 71 -9.59 17.79 -2.90
N ASN A 72 -10.09 17.09 -1.88
CA ASN A 72 -10.40 17.67 -0.60
C ASN A 72 -10.08 16.67 0.50
N ASN A 73 -9.86 17.16 1.72
CA ASN A 73 -9.43 16.33 2.83
C ASN A 73 -10.42 15.23 3.18
N ASP A 74 -11.71 15.55 3.16
CA ASP A 74 -12.75 14.58 3.56
C ASP A 74 -12.81 13.41 2.58
N ASP A 75 -12.80 13.68 1.28
CA ASP A 75 -12.85 12.65 0.25
C ASP A 75 -11.56 11.82 0.23
N MET A 76 -10.41 12.47 0.43
CA MET A 76 -9.12 11.77 0.47
C MET A 76 -8.99 10.87 1.68
N CYS A 77 -9.50 11.28 2.84
CA CYS A 77 -9.55 10.44 4.04
C CYS A 77 -10.50 9.26 3.84
N ALA A 78 -11.68 9.50 3.23
CA ALA A 78 -12.63 8.43 2.94
C ALA A 78 -12.02 7.40 1.97
N ASP A 79 -11.30 7.86 0.95
CA ASP A 79 -10.59 7.00 0.00
C ASP A 79 -9.57 6.13 0.71
N LYS A 80 -8.78 6.70 1.60
CA LYS A 80 -7.79 5.95 2.38
C LYS A 80 -8.46 4.87 3.22
N VAL A 81 -9.57 5.18 3.89
CA VAL A 81 -10.32 4.22 4.70
C VAL A 81 -10.85 3.08 3.83
N LEU A 82 -11.40 3.38 2.65
CA LEU A 82 -11.90 2.36 1.73
C LEU A 82 -10.77 1.44 1.26
N LYS A 83 -9.61 2.01 0.93
CA LYS A 83 -8.44 1.22 0.52
C LYS A 83 -7.94 0.32 1.64
N LEU A 84 -7.82 0.87 2.86
CA LEU A 84 -7.37 0.08 4.00
C LEU A 84 -8.36 -1.04 4.32
N SER A 85 -9.68 -0.77 4.22
CA SER A 85 -10.71 -1.79 4.41
C SER A 85 -10.59 -2.91 3.37
N ALA A 86 -10.36 -2.57 2.10
CA ALA A 86 -10.16 -3.57 1.04
C ALA A 86 -8.92 -4.42 1.32
N GLY A 87 -7.84 -3.81 1.77
CA GLY A 87 -6.62 -4.51 2.14
C GLY A 87 -6.81 -5.45 3.32
N ILE A 88 -7.55 -5.02 4.35
CA ILE A 88 -7.88 -5.85 5.51
C ILE A 88 -8.70 -7.07 5.08
N GLU A 89 -9.74 -6.87 4.29
CA GLU A 89 -10.58 -7.97 3.81
C GLU A 89 -9.75 -8.99 3.03
N TRP A 90 -8.88 -8.52 2.17
CA TRP A 90 -7.98 -9.39 1.41
C TRP A 90 -7.05 -10.17 2.33
N ALA A 91 -6.47 -9.50 3.34
CA ALA A 91 -5.55 -10.15 4.29
C ALA A 91 -6.26 -11.19 5.15
N ILE A 92 -7.50 -10.92 5.58
CA ILE A 92 -8.31 -11.88 6.34
C ILE A 92 -8.59 -13.13 5.50
N GLU A 93 -8.97 -12.95 4.24
CA GLU A 93 -9.22 -14.07 3.32
C GLU A 93 -7.95 -14.88 3.06
N ALA A 94 -6.79 -14.23 3.09
CA ALA A 94 -5.49 -14.90 2.93
C ALA A 94 -5.02 -15.62 4.20
N GLY A 95 -5.72 -15.45 5.33
CA GLY A 95 -5.42 -16.15 6.58
C GLY A 95 -4.41 -15.43 7.46
N CYS A 96 -4.41 -14.11 7.49
CA CYS A 96 -3.49 -13.34 8.34
C CYS A 96 -3.77 -13.57 9.82
N ASP A 97 -2.71 -13.51 10.64
CA ASP A 97 -2.82 -13.51 12.10
C ASP A 97 -2.90 -12.09 12.64
N TYR A 98 -2.15 -11.17 12.03
CA TYR A 98 -2.08 -9.77 12.43
C TYR A 98 -2.06 -8.87 11.21
N VAL A 99 -2.61 -7.67 11.36
CA VAL A 99 -2.59 -6.63 10.33
C VAL A 99 -1.99 -5.35 10.93
N MET A 100 -1.06 -4.74 10.20
CA MET A 100 -0.49 -3.44 10.54
C MET A 100 -0.72 -2.48 9.37
N PHE A 101 -1.02 -1.23 9.68
CA PHE A 101 -1.17 -0.18 8.66
C PHE A 101 0.07 0.70 8.63
N THR A 102 0.45 1.14 7.44
CA THR A 102 1.54 2.11 7.27
C THR A 102 1.23 2.99 6.08
N ASP A 103 1.75 4.21 6.09
CA ASP A 103 1.65 5.11 4.96
C ASP A 103 2.69 4.74 3.89
N ALA A 104 2.38 5.04 2.63
CA ALA A 104 3.23 4.64 1.50
C ALA A 104 4.59 5.35 1.47
N ASP A 105 4.77 6.40 2.26
CA ASP A 105 6.02 7.16 2.36
C ASP A 105 6.75 6.97 3.70
N ASP A 106 6.26 6.05 4.55
CA ASP A 106 6.89 5.75 5.83
C ASP A 106 8.00 4.71 5.67
N LEU A 107 9.17 5.00 6.24
CA LEU A 107 10.26 4.05 6.30
C LEU A 107 10.14 3.21 7.58
N VAL A 108 10.24 1.89 7.42
CA VAL A 108 10.15 0.94 8.52
C VAL A 108 11.55 0.54 8.94
N LYS A 109 11.86 0.65 10.24
CA LYS A 109 13.14 0.21 10.78
C LYS A 109 13.16 -1.30 10.96
N PRO A 110 14.27 -1.94 10.63
CA PRO A 110 14.42 -3.39 10.84
C PRO A 110 14.31 -3.80 12.31
#